data_3ae91ce4d748a6b3d70e30a3b6d461ac
#
_entry.id   3ae91ce4d748a6b3d70e30a3b6d461ac
#
_cell.length_a   1.000
_cell.length_b   1.000
_cell.length_c   1.000
_cell.angle_alpha   90.00
_cell.angle_beta   90.00
_cell.angle_gamma   90.00
#
_symmetry.space_group_name_H-M   'P 1'
#
loop_
_entity.id
_entity.type
_entity.pdbx_description
1 polymer ?
#
loop_
_entity_poly.entity_id
_entity_poly.type
_entity_poly.pdbx_seq_one_letter_code
_entity_poly.pdbx_strand_id
1 'polypeptide(L)'
;MLAKKVFYLSFIVFILFTSSAMAYTVDDIEWSDSSDASGTLHWGGTLKCDEYTIKVEDFNEGGFVSIGIYRDGQLQKKSPARAGEGFEFRDTEKGDDLRIFVKTVTLNIDEWTGNMEDPTAAIEVYERGIPEMDIVIEPEQDTYDPRTISYPFIIATIAITNEGDAKAYDMDVDIDVDGMELVDGKLSHHLISIDEDEVLDLIEIKLEVPHYWEETDVDITVTTRSEDINGEIHEDVETETITVEPVVELMITKSVTEEIYMDETAHVSISIWNNGIYALSSVSVTNPTTSDLEIQDSVDNEVTLSFTSKETKAKVFEYTLKPTKTGKYSVPAATATFTAPDGKEYTFTSEKPTIQIEGPDIVLTKAVNPSSVNPGDDVTVKVTLKNQGTRDASVHTAETIPEDVVFLSGDLSFDDVAVHGKTYSYSYVIKVNEIGELKLPATTGAFIDFEDYKGEKISNMPVITVLDPSPEPEESTSASSSDANTDQQVSTGDKESTYTSDIAGDRVEPGFEASFMILALFGVYFVSRRKDRS
;
A
#
# COMPACT_ATOMS: atom_id res chain seq x y z
N MET A 1 -36.55 13.46 -18.25
CA MET A 1 -37.17 12.79 -19.41
C MET A 1 -36.36 11.56 -19.73
N LEU A 2 -36.97 10.42 -19.54
CA LEU A 2 -36.62 9.04 -19.90
C LEU A 2 -35.16 8.66 -20.16
N ALA A 3 -34.57 8.01 -19.16
CA ALA A 3 -33.40 7.15 -19.27
C ALA A 3 -33.75 5.90 -20.11
N LYS A 4 -33.07 5.68 -21.21
CA LYS A 4 -33.07 4.40 -21.91
C LYS A 4 -32.05 3.49 -21.26
N LYS A 5 -32.52 2.58 -20.41
CA LYS A 5 -31.76 1.39 -20.02
C LYS A 5 -31.72 0.47 -21.25
N VAL A 6 -30.54 0.30 -21.82
CA VAL A 6 -30.29 -0.76 -22.80
C VAL A 6 -29.98 -2.02 -21.98
N PHE A 7 -30.93 -2.92 -21.94
CA PHE A 7 -30.79 -4.29 -21.46
C PHE A 7 -30.08 -5.06 -22.58
N TYR A 8 -28.82 -5.43 -22.38
CA TYR A 8 -28.21 -6.49 -23.18
C TYR A 8 -28.78 -7.82 -22.68
N LEU A 9 -29.69 -8.35 -23.43
CA LEU A 9 -30.21 -9.70 -23.31
C LEU A 9 -29.17 -10.61 -23.99
N SER A 10 -28.29 -11.23 -23.22
CA SER A 10 -27.41 -12.29 -23.69
C SER A 10 -28.29 -13.46 -24.09
N PHE A 11 -28.40 -13.70 -25.37
CA PHE A 11 -29.10 -14.85 -25.95
C PHE A 11 -28.12 -16.00 -25.95
N ILE A 12 -28.10 -16.79 -24.88
CA ILE A 12 -27.39 -18.08 -24.86
C ILE A 12 -28.19 -18.97 -25.83
N VAL A 13 -27.67 -19.11 -27.02
CA VAL A 13 -28.12 -20.13 -27.96
C VAL A 13 -27.49 -21.44 -27.49
N PHE A 14 -28.26 -22.23 -26.75
CA PHE A 14 -27.93 -23.61 -26.47
C PHE A 14 -28.08 -24.37 -27.80
N ILE A 15 -26.99 -24.48 -28.55
CA ILE A 15 -26.89 -25.42 -29.67
C ILE A 15 -26.65 -26.78 -29.01
N LEU A 16 -27.71 -27.59 -28.95
CA LEU A 16 -27.59 -29.02 -28.67
C LEU A 16 -26.84 -29.64 -29.87
N PHE A 17 -25.53 -29.68 -29.76
CA PHE A 17 -24.74 -30.60 -30.56
C PHE A 17 -25.09 -32.01 -30.04
N THR A 18 -25.81 -32.77 -30.80
CA THR A 18 -25.80 -34.22 -30.66
C THR A 18 -24.42 -34.68 -31.13
N SER A 19 -23.47 -34.77 -30.21
CA SER A 19 -22.23 -35.46 -30.44
C SER A 19 -22.58 -36.88 -30.90
N SER A 20 -22.29 -37.21 -32.15
CA SER A 20 -22.22 -38.58 -32.58
C SER A 20 -20.98 -39.14 -31.85
N ALA A 21 -21.20 -39.75 -30.69
CA ALA A 21 -20.15 -40.46 -30.01
C ALA A 21 -19.53 -41.43 -31.03
N MET A 22 -18.32 -41.15 -31.49
CA MET A 22 -17.55 -42.07 -32.30
C MET A 22 -17.28 -43.28 -31.41
N ALA A 23 -17.80 -44.44 -31.80
CA ALA A 23 -17.53 -45.66 -31.06
C ALA A 23 -16.05 -45.99 -31.27
N TYR A 24 -15.20 -45.58 -30.36
CA TYR A 24 -13.79 -45.98 -30.35
C TYR A 24 -13.64 -47.41 -29.82
N THR A 25 -12.54 -48.06 -30.18
CA THR A 25 -12.18 -49.38 -29.68
C THR A 25 -11.14 -49.24 -28.55
N VAL A 26 -10.95 -50.31 -27.77
CA VAL A 26 -9.93 -50.30 -26.71
C VAL A 26 -8.51 -50.11 -27.26
N ASP A 27 -8.28 -50.48 -28.50
CA ASP A 27 -7.00 -50.31 -29.19
C ASP A 27 -6.69 -48.83 -29.55
N ASP A 28 -7.70 -47.94 -29.45
CA ASP A 28 -7.56 -46.50 -29.74
C ASP A 28 -7.30 -45.68 -28.47
N ILE A 29 -7.32 -46.32 -27.28
CA ILE A 29 -7.11 -45.64 -25.98
C ILE A 29 -5.63 -45.42 -25.77
N GLU A 30 -5.26 -44.17 -25.49
CA GLU A 30 -3.98 -43.75 -24.92
C GLU A 30 -4.08 -43.86 -23.39
N TRP A 31 -3.04 -44.33 -22.75
CA TRP A 31 -3.02 -44.62 -21.32
C TRP A 31 -2.05 -43.66 -20.64
N SER A 32 -2.34 -43.32 -19.37
CA SER A 32 -1.44 -42.46 -18.60
C SER A 32 0.01 -42.99 -18.65
N ASP A 33 0.96 -42.08 -18.80
CA ASP A 33 2.39 -42.41 -18.94
C ASP A 33 2.97 -43.10 -17.71
N SER A 34 2.41 -42.82 -16.55
CA SER A 34 2.78 -43.39 -15.27
C SER A 34 1.64 -44.19 -14.69
N SER A 35 1.95 -45.25 -13.92
CA SER A 35 0.90 -46.01 -13.26
C SER A 35 0.22 -45.20 -12.16
N ASP A 36 -1.10 -45.06 -12.21
CA ASP A 36 -1.93 -44.37 -11.23
C ASP A 36 -1.97 -45.12 -9.88
N ALA A 37 -1.87 -46.44 -9.94
CA ALA A 37 -1.67 -47.24 -8.76
C ALA A 37 -0.73 -48.43 -9.03
N SER A 38 0.12 -48.73 -8.08
CA SER A 38 1.03 -49.91 -8.19
C SER A 38 1.28 -50.58 -6.84
N GLY A 39 1.54 -51.88 -6.88
CA GLY A 39 1.84 -52.61 -5.67
C GLY A 39 2.15 -54.10 -5.89
N THR A 40 2.86 -54.71 -4.93
CA THR A 40 3.04 -56.14 -4.88
C THR A 40 1.99 -56.75 -3.97
N LEU A 41 1.08 -57.55 -4.53
CA LEU A 41 -0.07 -58.11 -3.85
C LEU A 41 0.12 -59.62 -3.61
N HIS A 42 -0.22 -60.04 -2.41
CA HIS A 42 -0.36 -61.43 -2.04
C HIS A 42 -1.75 -61.94 -2.43
N TRP A 43 -2.01 -63.22 -2.23
CA TRP A 43 -3.32 -63.81 -2.40
C TRP A 43 -4.37 -63.09 -1.54
N GLY A 44 -5.44 -62.61 -2.15
CA GLY A 44 -6.49 -61.83 -1.50
C GLY A 44 -6.10 -60.37 -1.26
N GLY A 45 -4.85 -59.98 -1.57
CA GLY A 45 -4.38 -58.58 -1.48
C GLY A 45 -5.12 -57.64 -2.44
N THR A 46 -5.22 -56.38 -2.06
CA THR A 46 -5.95 -55.35 -2.82
C THR A 46 -5.12 -54.12 -3.06
N LEU A 47 -5.34 -53.48 -4.20
CA LEU A 47 -4.81 -52.18 -4.60
C LEU A 47 -6.00 -51.28 -4.95
N LYS A 48 -5.99 -50.01 -4.50
CA LYS A 48 -7.03 -49.03 -4.85
C LYS A 48 -6.52 -48.16 -5.99
N CYS A 49 -7.40 -47.91 -6.95
CA CYS A 49 -7.27 -46.90 -7.98
C CYS A 49 -8.63 -46.24 -8.11
N ASP A 50 -8.73 -45.00 -7.71
CA ASP A 50 -9.96 -44.22 -7.59
C ASP A 50 -11.13 -44.94 -6.91
N GLU A 51 -12.25 -45.11 -7.62
CA GLU A 51 -13.44 -45.86 -7.14
C GLU A 51 -13.24 -47.37 -7.20
N TYR A 52 -12.20 -47.84 -7.87
CA TYR A 52 -11.94 -49.26 -8.11
C TYR A 52 -11.02 -49.88 -7.08
N THR A 53 -11.25 -51.12 -6.81
CA THR A 53 -10.39 -51.97 -6.01
C THR A 53 -9.94 -53.18 -6.86
N ILE A 54 -8.66 -53.22 -7.13
CA ILE A 54 -8.01 -54.30 -7.85
C ILE A 54 -7.61 -55.36 -6.82
N LYS A 55 -8.05 -56.59 -6.98
CA LYS A 55 -7.84 -57.66 -6.01
C LYS A 55 -7.24 -58.88 -6.67
N VAL A 56 -6.22 -59.45 -6.07
CA VAL A 56 -5.67 -60.76 -6.46
C VAL A 56 -6.57 -61.83 -5.89
N GLU A 57 -7.24 -62.58 -6.77
CA GLU A 57 -8.22 -63.59 -6.40
C GLU A 57 -7.60 -64.98 -6.29
N ASP A 58 -6.64 -65.31 -7.18
CA ASP A 58 -6.05 -66.67 -7.24
C ASP A 58 -4.72 -66.65 -8.01
N PHE A 59 -3.89 -67.69 -7.75
CA PHE A 59 -2.68 -67.97 -8.51
C PHE A 59 -2.75 -69.42 -9.01
N ASN A 60 -2.18 -69.71 -10.16
CA ASN A 60 -2.05 -71.12 -10.63
C ASN A 60 -0.58 -71.47 -10.87
N GLU A 61 -0.29 -72.76 -10.89
CA GLU A 61 1.06 -73.35 -11.11
C GLU A 61 1.66 -72.97 -12.48
N GLY A 62 0.84 -72.53 -13.44
CA GLY A 62 1.26 -72.06 -14.76
C GLY A 62 1.72 -70.59 -14.81
N GLY A 63 1.82 -69.92 -13.64
CA GLY A 63 2.26 -68.55 -13.55
C GLY A 63 1.18 -67.50 -13.88
N PHE A 64 -0.10 -67.90 -13.90
CA PHE A 64 -1.22 -66.96 -14.02
C PHE A 64 -1.64 -66.47 -12.66
N VAL A 65 -1.93 -65.17 -12.56
CA VAL A 65 -2.65 -64.53 -11.48
C VAL A 65 -4.06 -64.17 -11.95
N SER A 66 -5.06 -64.48 -11.16
CA SER A 66 -6.46 -64.09 -11.42
C SER A 66 -6.77 -62.82 -10.68
N ILE A 67 -7.11 -61.75 -11.41
CA ILE A 67 -7.34 -60.41 -10.88
C ILE A 67 -8.81 -60.03 -11.05
N GLY A 68 -9.43 -59.57 -9.97
CA GLY A 68 -10.78 -59.01 -9.96
C GLY A 68 -10.76 -57.50 -9.82
N ILE A 69 -11.57 -56.83 -10.60
CA ILE A 69 -11.83 -55.39 -10.49
C ILE A 69 -13.18 -55.21 -9.81
N TYR A 70 -13.21 -54.48 -8.72
CA TYR A 70 -14.40 -54.23 -7.91
C TYR A 70 -14.70 -52.73 -7.83
N ARG A 71 -15.99 -52.36 -7.93
CA ARG A 71 -16.51 -51.03 -7.62
C ARG A 71 -17.61 -51.20 -6.57
N ASP A 72 -17.58 -50.40 -5.49
CA ASP A 72 -18.53 -50.50 -4.36
C ASP A 72 -18.69 -51.93 -3.80
N GLY A 73 -17.60 -52.69 -3.84
CA GLY A 73 -17.57 -54.09 -3.38
C GLY A 73 -18.23 -55.09 -4.33
N GLN A 74 -18.71 -54.65 -5.51
CA GLN A 74 -19.26 -55.52 -6.55
C GLN A 74 -18.21 -55.84 -7.60
N LEU A 75 -18.09 -57.10 -7.98
CA LEU A 75 -17.18 -57.55 -9.03
C LEU A 75 -17.67 -57.01 -10.39
N GLN A 76 -16.83 -56.23 -11.04
CA GLN A 76 -17.08 -55.71 -12.38
C GLN A 76 -16.48 -56.62 -13.46
N LYS A 77 -15.22 -56.96 -13.31
CA LYS A 77 -14.48 -57.84 -14.23
C LYS A 77 -13.52 -58.73 -13.48
N LYS A 78 -13.31 -59.93 -14.01
CA LYS A 78 -12.27 -60.85 -13.55
C LYS A 78 -11.50 -61.40 -14.74
N SER A 79 -10.17 -61.28 -14.71
CA SER A 79 -9.32 -61.74 -15.81
C SER A 79 -8.05 -62.43 -15.26
N PRO A 80 -7.57 -63.52 -15.90
CA PRO A 80 -6.24 -64.03 -15.66
C PRO A 80 -5.20 -63.25 -16.46
N ALA A 81 -3.99 -63.08 -15.89
CA ALA A 81 -2.84 -62.52 -16.58
C ALA A 81 -1.53 -63.19 -16.10
N ARG A 82 -0.47 -63.10 -16.87
CA ARG A 82 0.90 -63.54 -16.53
C ARG A 82 1.81 -62.34 -16.36
N ALA A 83 3.00 -62.57 -15.86
CA ALA A 83 4.06 -61.59 -15.88
C ALA A 83 4.32 -61.06 -17.30
N GLY A 84 4.32 -59.76 -17.47
CA GLY A 84 4.46 -59.07 -18.78
C GLY A 84 3.17 -58.99 -19.59
N GLU A 85 2.02 -59.44 -19.05
CA GLU A 85 0.70 -59.34 -19.70
C GLU A 85 -0.18 -58.33 -18.94
N GLY A 86 -1.11 -57.72 -19.66
CA GLY A 86 -2.15 -56.84 -19.11
C GLY A 86 -3.51 -57.15 -19.71
N PHE A 87 -4.53 -56.52 -19.18
CA PHE A 87 -5.88 -56.49 -19.74
C PHE A 87 -6.56 -55.18 -19.43
N GLU A 88 -7.43 -54.76 -20.32
CA GLU A 88 -8.20 -53.51 -20.18
C GLU A 88 -9.60 -53.82 -19.62
N PHE A 89 -10.14 -52.84 -18.92
CA PHE A 89 -11.49 -52.81 -18.40
C PHE A 89 -12.14 -51.48 -18.77
N ARG A 90 -13.34 -51.56 -19.32
CA ARG A 90 -14.18 -50.39 -19.57
C ARG A 90 -15.41 -50.44 -18.70
N ASP A 91 -15.63 -49.42 -17.94
CA ASP A 91 -16.89 -49.21 -17.22
C ASP A 91 -17.83 -48.37 -18.06
N THR A 92 -18.70 -49.01 -18.81
CA THR A 92 -19.66 -48.37 -19.71
C THR A 92 -20.74 -47.54 -19.01
N GLU A 93 -20.87 -47.68 -17.68
CA GLU A 93 -21.79 -46.85 -16.87
C GLU A 93 -21.16 -45.55 -16.45
N LYS A 94 -19.86 -45.54 -16.17
CA LYS A 94 -19.11 -44.37 -15.73
C LYS A 94 -18.33 -43.71 -16.85
N GLY A 95 -17.93 -44.47 -17.86
CA GLY A 95 -17.04 -44.00 -18.91
C GLY A 95 -15.56 -44.20 -18.59
N ASP A 96 -15.26 -44.78 -17.43
CA ASP A 96 -13.86 -45.03 -17.01
C ASP A 96 -13.25 -46.20 -17.74
N ASP A 97 -12.00 -46.07 -18.12
CA ASP A 97 -11.18 -47.11 -18.72
C ASP A 97 -9.93 -47.34 -17.85
N LEU A 98 -9.66 -48.62 -17.56
CA LEU A 98 -8.50 -49.05 -16.77
C LEU A 98 -7.70 -50.11 -17.50
N ARG A 99 -6.38 -49.99 -17.46
CA ARG A 99 -5.44 -51.02 -17.90
C ARG A 99 -4.71 -51.57 -16.69
N ILE A 100 -4.87 -52.88 -16.47
CA ILE A 100 -4.19 -53.61 -15.41
C ILE A 100 -3.02 -54.37 -16.01
N PHE A 101 -1.81 -54.09 -15.58
CA PHE A 101 -0.58 -54.70 -16.07
C PHE A 101 0.10 -55.48 -14.95
N VAL A 102 0.43 -56.76 -15.22
CA VAL A 102 1.14 -57.63 -14.30
C VAL A 102 2.62 -57.61 -14.60
N LYS A 103 3.41 -56.89 -13.82
CA LYS A 103 4.85 -56.76 -14.02
C LYS A 103 5.61 -58.04 -13.73
N THR A 104 5.32 -58.67 -12.60
CA THR A 104 5.95 -59.93 -12.15
C THR A 104 4.96 -60.81 -11.42
N VAL A 105 5.16 -62.11 -11.50
CA VAL A 105 4.48 -63.11 -10.69
C VAL A 105 5.52 -64.02 -10.03
N THR A 106 5.47 -64.14 -8.72
CA THR A 106 6.37 -65.02 -7.93
C THR A 106 5.53 -66.07 -7.23
N LEU A 107 5.75 -67.35 -7.54
CA LEU A 107 4.92 -68.44 -7.05
C LEU A 107 5.45 -69.06 -5.77
N ASN A 108 6.73 -68.99 -5.45
CA ASN A 108 7.37 -69.57 -4.28
C ASN A 108 6.91 -71.02 -4.06
N ILE A 109 7.17 -71.88 -5.03
CA ILE A 109 6.76 -73.30 -4.96
C ILE A 109 7.74 -74.07 -4.05
N ASP A 110 7.24 -74.69 -2.96
CA ASP A 110 8.01 -75.57 -2.09
C ASP A 110 8.42 -76.80 -2.85
N GLU A 111 9.71 -77.11 -2.93
CA GLU A 111 10.26 -78.22 -3.73
C GLU A 111 9.85 -79.63 -3.21
N TRP A 112 9.44 -79.73 -1.94
CA TRP A 112 9.10 -81.01 -1.33
C TRP A 112 7.60 -81.33 -1.39
N THR A 113 6.78 -80.29 -1.21
CA THR A 113 5.32 -80.48 -1.16
C THR A 113 4.65 -80.17 -2.48
N GLY A 114 5.32 -79.40 -3.37
CA GLY A 114 4.75 -78.84 -4.60
C GLY A 114 3.70 -77.77 -4.36
N ASN A 115 3.54 -77.32 -3.11
CA ASN A 115 2.57 -76.30 -2.77
C ASN A 115 3.17 -74.86 -3.02
N MET A 116 2.34 -73.90 -3.43
CA MET A 116 2.69 -72.49 -3.47
C MET A 116 2.68 -71.96 -2.05
N GLU A 117 3.81 -71.30 -1.66
CA GLU A 117 3.95 -70.61 -0.38
C GLU A 117 3.98 -69.13 -0.61
N ASP A 118 2.94 -68.40 -0.15
CA ASP A 118 2.82 -66.95 -0.21
C ASP A 118 3.14 -66.36 -1.60
N PRO A 119 2.38 -66.76 -2.65
CA PRO A 119 2.59 -66.19 -3.99
C PRO A 119 2.29 -64.71 -4.04
N THR A 120 3.02 -63.97 -4.89
CA THR A 120 2.85 -62.52 -5.08
C THR A 120 2.78 -62.14 -6.54
N ALA A 121 2.09 -61.05 -6.83
CA ALA A 121 2.08 -60.38 -8.13
C ALA A 121 2.34 -58.89 -7.98
N ALA A 122 3.30 -58.35 -8.72
CA ALA A 122 3.45 -56.93 -8.87
C ALA A 122 2.52 -56.44 -9.96
N ILE A 123 1.61 -55.55 -9.60
CA ILE A 123 0.55 -55.01 -10.46
C ILE A 123 0.72 -53.50 -10.61
N GLU A 124 0.57 -53.00 -11.81
CA GLU A 124 0.45 -51.59 -12.17
C GLU A 124 -0.93 -51.40 -12.80
N VAL A 125 -1.57 -50.28 -12.44
CA VAL A 125 -2.87 -49.88 -12.98
C VAL A 125 -2.68 -48.53 -13.64
N TYR A 126 -3.18 -48.41 -14.83
CA TYR A 126 -3.15 -47.17 -15.62
C TYR A 126 -4.59 -46.77 -15.92
N GLU A 127 -4.88 -45.50 -15.78
CA GLU A 127 -6.13 -44.88 -16.22
C GLU A 127 -6.02 -44.44 -17.66
N ARG A 128 -7.14 -44.09 -18.27
CA ARG A 128 -7.13 -43.52 -19.61
C ARG A 128 -6.44 -42.15 -19.55
N GLY A 129 -5.52 -41.92 -20.46
CA GLY A 129 -4.93 -40.60 -20.65
C GLY A 129 -5.99 -39.55 -20.99
N ILE A 130 -5.77 -38.36 -20.53
CA ILE A 130 -6.60 -37.18 -20.81
C ILE A 130 -5.75 -36.09 -21.46
N PRO A 131 -6.31 -35.26 -22.36
CA PRO A 131 -5.64 -34.09 -22.85
C PRO A 131 -5.57 -33.01 -21.77
N GLU A 132 -4.44 -32.32 -21.68
CA GLU A 132 -4.21 -31.19 -20.78
C GLU A 132 -3.43 -30.10 -21.55
N MET A 133 -4.00 -28.89 -21.66
CA MET A 133 -3.36 -27.84 -22.44
C MET A 133 -2.54 -26.92 -21.56
N ASP A 134 -1.22 -26.89 -21.77
CA ASP A 134 -0.33 -25.85 -21.28
C ASP A 134 -0.43 -24.63 -22.21
N ILE A 135 -0.88 -23.51 -21.65
CA ILE A 135 -1.13 -22.26 -22.38
C ILE A 135 -0.14 -21.22 -21.90
N VAL A 136 0.66 -20.68 -22.82
CA VAL A 136 1.62 -19.62 -22.51
C VAL A 136 1.24 -18.36 -23.31
N ILE A 137 1.01 -17.26 -22.61
CA ILE A 137 0.70 -15.95 -23.20
C ILE A 137 1.88 -15.03 -22.98
N GLU A 138 2.54 -14.58 -24.05
CA GLU A 138 3.71 -13.70 -23.99
C GLU A 138 3.42 -12.37 -24.69
N PRO A 139 3.05 -11.31 -23.97
CA PRO A 139 3.00 -9.96 -24.53
C PRO A 139 4.43 -9.44 -24.79
N GLU A 140 4.63 -8.60 -25.82
CA GLU A 140 5.94 -7.97 -26.07
C GLU A 140 6.42 -7.12 -24.88
N GLN A 141 5.49 -6.60 -24.04
CA GLN A 141 5.77 -5.80 -22.86
C GLN A 141 4.69 -5.99 -21.80
N ASP A 142 5.08 -5.90 -20.53
CA ASP A 142 4.16 -5.97 -19.38
C ASP A 142 3.42 -4.64 -19.16
N THR A 143 3.96 -3.52 -19.71
CA THR A 143 3.39 -2.17 -19.53
C THR A 143 3.40 -1.41 -20.84
N TYR A 144 2.28 -0.83 -21.19
CA TYR A 144 2.10 0.00 -22.40
C TYR A 144 1.73 1.43 -22.04
N ASP A 145 2.48 2.38 -22.61
CA ASP A 145 2.23 3.80 -22.45
C ASP A 145 1.67 4.38 -23.76
N PRO A 146 0.37 4.72 -23.83
CA PRO A 146 -0.27 5.27 -25.01
C PRO A 146 0.28 6.65 -25.40
N ARG A 147 1.04 7.30 -24.52
CA ARG A 147 1.70 8.59 -24.79
C ARG A 147 2.94 8.44 -25.65
N THR A 148 3.50 7.25 -25.75
CA THR A 148 4.67 6.96 -26.56
C THR A 148 4.26 6.47 -27.97
N ILE A 149 5.04 6.85 -28.98
CA ILE A 149 4.80 6.39 -30.36
C ILE A 149 5.46 5.03 -30.62
N SER A 150 6.33 4.58 -29.71
CA SER A 150 7.18 3.41 -29.93
C SER A 150 6.41 2.10 -29.90
N TYR A 151 5.31 2.03 -29.14
CA TYR A 151 4.49 0.83 -28.99
C TYR A 151 3.00 1.20 -29.09
N PRO A 152 2.50 1.46 -30.32
CA PRO A 152 1.11 1.88 -30.53
C PRO A 152 0.10 0.74 -30.40
N PHE A 153 0.58 -0.49 -30.28
CA PHE A 153 -0.21 -1.71 -30.21
C PHE A 153 0.33 -2.65 -29.14
N ILE A 154 -0.58 -3.40 -28.53
CA ILE A 154 -0.27 -4.58 -27.73
C ILE A 154 -0.13 -5.74 -28.71
N ILE A 155 1.01 -6.39 -28.73
CA ILE A 155 1.24 -7.61 -29.51
C ILE A 155 1.47 -8.72 -28.49
N ALA A 156 0.69 -9.78 -28.56
CA ALA A 156 0.85 -10.96 -27.73
C ALA A 156 0.96 -12.21 -28.58
N THR A 157 1.87 -13.08 -28.20
CA THR A 157 2.07 -14.40 -28.80
C THR A 157 1.54 -15.45 -27.82
N ILE A 158 0.72 -16.37 -28.32
CA ILE A 158 0.11 -17.44 -27.55
C ILE A 158 0.64 -18.76 -28.08
N ALA A 159 1.22 -19.57 -27.21
CA ALA A 159 1.63 -20.94 -27.46
C ALA A 159 0.72 -21.88 -26.67
N ILE A 160 0.32 -22.98 -27.28
CA ILE A 160 -0.51 -24.00 -26.65
C ILE A 160 0.13 -25.36 -26.93
N THR A 161 0.39 -26.13 -25.90
CA THR A 161 0.98 -27.47 -25.96
C THR A 161 0.03 -28.44 -25.30
N ASN A 162 -0.21 -29.60 -25.91
CA ASN A 162 -0.89 -30.67 -25.21
C ASN A 162 0.14 -31.44 -24.37
N GLU A 163 0.21 -31.14 -23.08
CA GLU A 163 1.07 -31.83 -22.10
C GLU A 163 0.36 -33.03 -21.44
N GLY A 164 -0.88 -33.30 -21.84
CA GLY A 164 -1.63 -34.45 -21.36
C GLY A 164 -1.17 -35.77 -21.99
N ASP A 165 -1.60 -36.86 -21.37
CA ASP A 165 -1.24 -38.24 -21.76
C ASP A 165 -2.10 -38.79 -22.92
N ALA A 166 -2.89 -37.94 -23.58
CA ALA A 166 -3.75 -38.34 -24.69
C ALA A 166 -4.00 -37.23 -25.69
N LYS A 167 -4.36 -37.67 -26.90
CA LYS A 167 -4.77 -36.78 -27.99
C LYS A 167 -6.07 -36.04 -27.66
N ALA A 168 -6.07 -34.72 -27.90
CA ALA A 168 -7.27 -33.90 -27.87
C ALA A 168 -7.97 -33.90 -29.22
N TYR A 169 -9.30 -33.91 -29.20
CA TYR A 169 -10.16 -33.84 -30.39
C TYR A 169 -11.07 -32.62 -30.29
N ASP A 170 -11.54 -32.14 -31.46
CA ASP A 170 -12.55 -31.06 -31.60
C ASP A 170 -12.26 -29.85 -30.71
N MET A 171 -11.01 -29.38 -30.76
CA MET A 171 -10.49 -28.36 -29.88
C MET A 171 -10.86 -26.96 -30.34
N ASP A 172 -11.51 -26.19 -29.50
CA ASP A 172 -11.77 -24.77 -29.63
C ASP A 172 -10.79 -23.96 -28.75
N VAL A 173 -10.25 -22.88 -29.29
CA VAL A 173 -9.44 -21.89 -28.59
C VAL A 173 -10.15 -20.55 -28.68
N ASP A 174 -10.55 -19.99 -27.56
CA ASP A 174 -11.19 -18.68 -27.45
C ASP A 174 -10.29 -17.72 -26.67
N ILE A 175 -10.07 -16.52 -27.20
CA ILE A 175 -9.23 -15.48 -26.62
C ILE A 175 -10.13 -14.29 -26.26
N ASP A 176 -10.24 -13.99 -24.98
CA ASP A 176 -10.88 -12.76 -24.48
C ASP A 176 -9.81 -11.70 -24.19
N VAL A 177 -10.06 -10.47 -24.58
CA VAL A 177 -9.09 -9.37 -24.53
C VAL A 177 -9.62 -8.17 -23.74
N ASP A 178 -10.46 -8.41 -22.74
CA ASP A 178 -11.03 -7.38 -21.85
C ASP A 178 -11.59 -6.13 -22.58
N GLY A 179 -12.25 -6.34 -23.71
CA GLY A 179 -12.87 -5.27 -24.50
C GLY A 179 -11.91 -4.42 -25.31
N MET A 180 -10.62 -4.79 -25.43
CA MET A 180 -9.65 -4.16 -26.33
C MET A 180 -10.04 -4.41 -27.80
N GLU A 181 -9.68 -3.47 -28.69
CA GLU A 181 -9.97 -3.59 -30.11
C GLU A 181 -8.91 -4.42 -30.83
N LEU A 182 -9.34 -5.51 -31.51
CA LEU A 182 -8.46 -6.34 -32.31
C LEU A 182 -8.11 -5.62 -33.61
N VAL A 183 -6.81 -5.44 -33.85
CA VAL A 183 -6.27 -4.82 -35.07
C VAL A 183 -5.85 -5.88 -36.10
N ASP A 184 -5.26 -6.97 -35.64
CA ASP A 184 -4.82 -8.09 -36.50
C ASP A 184 -4.81 -9.41 -35.71
N GLY A 185 -4.90 -10.55 -36.41
CA GLY A 185 -5.02 -11.87 -35.83
C GLY A 185 -6.46 -12.37 -35.74
N LYS A 186 -6.72 -13.33 -34.89
CA LYS A 186 -8.04 -13.89 -34.61
C LYS A 186 -8.19 -14.22 -33.15
N LEU A 187 -9.38 -14.03 -32.61
CA LEU A 187 -9.71 -14.32 -31.22
C LEU A 187 -10.37 -15.71 -31.03
N SER A 188 -10.55 -16.49 -32.09
CA SER A 188 -11.07 -17.84 -31.99
C SER A 188 -10.44 -18.72 -33.07
N HIS A 189 -10.05 -19.92 -32.67
CA HIS A 189 -9.48 -20.96 -33.52
C HIS A 189 -10.18 -22.29 -33.22
N HIS A 190 -10.26 -23.14 -34.24
CA HIS A 190 -10.81 -24.48 -34.13
C HIS A 190 -9.87 -25.47 -34.81
N LEU A 191 -9.54 -26.55 -34.10
CA LEU A 191 -8.68 -27.61 -34.55
C LEU A 191 -9.41 -28.93 -34.48
N ILE A 192 -9.17 -29.82 -35.44
CA ILE A 192 -9.78 -31.15 -35.45
C ILE A 192 -9.17 -32.02 -34.34
N SER A 193 -7.86 -31.88 -34.13
CA SER A 193 -7.15 -32.58 -33.08
C SER A 193 -5.75 -32.01 -32.87
N ILE A 194 -5.18 -32.28 -31.69
CA ILE A 194 -3.77 -32.06 -31.33
C ILE A 194 -3.24 -33.30 -30.63
N ASP A 195 -2.11 -33.85 -31.10
CA ASP A 195 -1.50 -35.05 -30.51
C ASP A 195 -0.81 -34.74 -29.18
N GLU A 196 -0.53 -35.76 -28.37
CA GLU A 196 0.31 -35.69 -27.18
C GLU A 196 1.67 -35.04 -27.53
N ASP A 197 2.20 -34.17 -26.65
CA ASP A 197 3.43 -33.38 -26.84
C ASP A 197 3.44 -32.47 -28.09
N GLU A 198 2.33 -32.33 -28.79
CA GLU A 198 2.24 -31.46 -29.96
C GLU A 198 2.04 -29.99 -29.52
N VAL A 199 2.80 -29.10 -30.13
CA VAL A 199 2.67 -27.66 -29.98
C VAL A 199 1.87 -27.10 -31.14
N LEU A 200 0.80 -26.37 -30.86
CA LEU A 200 0.08 -25.61 -31.87
C LEU A 200 0.97 -24.53 -32.49
N ASP A 201 0.81 -24.25 -33.79
CA ASP A 201 1.43 -23.08 -34.40
C ASP A 201 1.10 -21.81 -33.60
N LEU A 202 2.14 -20.97 -33.36
CA LEU A 202 2.00 -19.75 -32.57
C LEU A 202 0.87 -18.86 -33.08
N ILE A 203 -0.03 -18.47 -32.18
CA ILE A 203 -1.08 -17.50 -32.45
C ILE A 203 -0.56 -16.12 -32.07
N GLU A 204 -0.53 -15.20 -33.03
CA GLU A 204 -0.19 -13.79 -32.79
C GLU A 204 -1.47 -12.94 -32.86
N ILE A 205 -1.71 -12.13 -31.86
CA ILE A 205 -2.76 -11.11 -31.84
C ILE A 205 -2.16 -9.73 -31.68
N LYS A 206 -2.81 -8.76 -32.31
CA LYS A 206 -2.43 -7.36 -32.25
C LYS A 206 -3.64 -6.52 -31.86
N LEU A 207 -3.55 -5.83 -30.72
CA LEU A 207 -4.62 -5.06 -30.13
C LEU A 207 -4.27 -3.57 -30.14
N GLU A 208 -5.27 -2.69 -30.21
CA GLU A 208 -5.06 -1.26 -30.01
C GLU A 208 -4.86 -0.99 -28.52
N VAL A 209 -3.83 -0.19 -28.16
CA VAL A 209 -3.60 0.23 -26.78
C VAL A 209 -4.77 1.10 -26.34
N PRO A 210 -5.55 0.68 -25.33
CA PRO A 210 -6.71 1.46 -24.89
C PRO A 210 -6.30 2.77 -24.22
N HIS A 211 -7.22 3.74 -24.20
CA HIS A 211 -6.98 5.06 -23.68
C HIS A 211 -7.71 5.28 -22.35
N TYR A 212 -7.03 5.01 -21.24
CA TYR A 212 -7.54 5.22 -19.89
C TYR A 212 -7.03 6.53 -19.27
N TRP A 213 -7.84 7.13 -18.40
CA TRP A 213 -7.46 8.34 -17.66
C TRP A 213 -6.65 8.06 -16.39
N GLU A 214 -6.67 6.83 -15.93
CA GLU A 214 -5.89 6.31 -14.80
C GLU A 214 -5.16 5.04 -15.25
N GLU A 215 -4.08 4.66 -14.57
CA GLU A 215 -3.40 3.39 -14.77
C GLU A 215 -4.41 2.26 -14.59
N THR A 216 -4.47 1.38 -15.56
CA THR A 216 -5.49 0.33 -15.64
C THR A 216 -4.86 -0.96 -16.11
N ASP A 217 -5.14 -2.03 -15.37
CA ASP A 217 -4.79 -3.38 -15.77
C ASP A 217 -5.87 -3.92 -16.73
N VAL A 218 -5.44 -4.59 -17.79
CA VAL A 218 -6.26 -5.26 -18.79
C VAL A 218 -5.79 -6.68 -18.97
N ASP A 219 -6.72 -7.61 -19.16
CA ASP A 219 -6.44 -9.03 -19.22
C ASP A 219 -6.55 -9.59 -20.64
N ILE A 220 -5.64 -10.49 -20.98
CA ILE A 220 -5.77 -11.42 -22.09
C ILE A 220 -6.00 -12.79 -21.50
N THR A 221 -7.19 -13.36 -21.72
CA THR A 221 -7.55 -14.68 -21.24
C THR A 221 -7.72 -15.63 -22.40
N VAL A 222 -7.03 -16.76 -22.36
CA VAL A 222 -7.13 -17.83 -23.35
C VAL A 222 -7.81 -19.00 -22.70
N THR A 223 -8.87 -19.49 -23.34
CA THR A 223 -9.62 -20.67 -22.92
C THR A 223 -9.52 -21.70 -24.03
N THR A 224 -9.11 -22.91 -23.70
CA THR A 224 -9.16 -24.06 -24.59
C THR A 224 -10.28 -25.00 -24.14
N ARG A 225 -10.95 -25.61 -25.09
CA ARG A 225 -11.92 -26.66 -24.87
C ARG A 225 -11.68 -27.77 -25.88
N SER A 226 -11.44 -28.95 -25.39
CA SER A 226 -11.20 -30.12 -26.23
C SER A 226 -12.04 -31.31 -25.75
N GLU A 227 -12.28 -32.27 -26.64
CA GLU A 227 -12.87 -33.55 -26.30
C GLU A 227 -11.77 -34.61 -26.23
N ASP A 228 -11.86 -35.52 -25.25
CA ASP A 228 -11.07 -36.75 -25.26
C ASP A 228 -11.70 -37.78 -26.21
N ILE A 229 -11.08 -38.93 -26.32
CA ILE A 229 -11.57 -40.03 -27.18
C ILE A 229 -12.97 -40.52 -26.77
N ASN A 230 -13.38 -40.30 -25.53
CA ASN A 230 -14.69 -40.65 -25.01
C ASN A 230 -15.75 -39.55 -25.22
N GLY A 231 -15.33 -38.38 -25.68
CA GLY A 231 -16.18 -37.20 -25.85
C GLY A 231 -16.42 -36.45 -24.54
N GLU A 232 -15.57 -36.63 -23.55
CA GLU A 232 -15.53 -35.82 -22.34
C GLU A 232 -14.81 -34.51 -22.65
N ILE A 233 -15.34 -33.40 -22.12
CA ILE A 233 -14.81 -32.07 -22.39
C ILE A 233 -13.80 -31.69 -21.32
N HIS A 234 -12.62 -31.30 -21.75
CA HIS A 234 -11.53 -30.75 -20.94
C HIS A 234 -11.39 -29.27 -21.26
N GLU A 235 -11.26 -28.44 -20.22
CA GLU A 235 -11.19 -26.98 -20.35
C GLU A 235 -9.99 -26.47 -19.55
N ASP A 236 -9.05 -25.78 -20.23
CA ASP A 236 -7.91 -25.13 -19.61
C ASP A 236 -7.98 -23.62 -19.88
N VAL A 237 -7.58 -22.83 -18.87
CA VAL A 237 -7.69 -21.38 -18.90
C VAL A 237 -6.42 -20.76 -18.36
N GLU A 238 -5.84 -19.83 -19.12
CA GLU A 238 -4.72 -19.00 -18.68
C GLU A 238 -5.02 -17.52 -18.89
N THR A 239 -4.54 -16.68 -18.00
CA THR A 239 -4.75 -15.23 -18.06
C THR A 239 -3.44 -14.48 -17.83
N GLU A 240 -3.12 -13.55 -18.72
CA GLU A 240 -2.00 -12.64 -18.62
C GLU A 240 -2.51 -11.20 -18.45
N THR A 241 -2.00 -10.51 -17.45
CA THR A 241 -2.39 -9.13 -17.13
C THR A 241 -1.37 -8.13 -17.64
N ILE A 242 -1.83 -7.10 -18.34
CA ILE A 242 -1.02 -6.04 -18.93
C ILE A 242 -1.42 -4.72 -18.30
N THR A 243 -0.46 -3.94 -17.84
CA THR A 243 -0.71 -2.59 -17.31
C THR A 243 -0.70 -1.55 -18.42
N VAL A 244 -1.73 -0.73 -18.51
CA VAL A 244 -1.82 0.41 -19.43
C VAL A 244 -1.71 1.71 -18.66
N GLU A 245 -0.68 2.50 -18.99
CA GLU A 245 -0.43 3.81 -18.42
C GLU A 245 -1.51 4.83 -18.80
N PRO A 246 -1.78 5.85 -17.97
CA PRO A 246 -2.81 6.84 -18.25
C PRO A 246 -2.47 7.72 -19.45
N VAL A 247 -3.49 8.10 -20.21
CA VAL A 247 -3.37 9.06 -21.35
C VAL A 247 -3.03 10.48 -20.91
N VAL A 248 -3.22 10.77 -19.62
CA VAL A 248 -2.96 12.08 -19.03
C VAL A 248 -1.69 12.04 -18.18
N GLU A 249 -0.85 13.03 -18.35
CA GLU A 249 0.30 13.25 -17.49
C GLU A 249 0.54 14.75 -17.37
N LEU A 250 0.06 15.34 -16.28
CA LEU A 250 0.32 16.74 -15.97
C LEU A 250 1.54 16.82 -15.03
N MET A 251 2.66 17.25 -15.59
CA MET A 251 3.89 17.41 -14.82
C MET A 251 3.85 18.76 -14.10
N ILE A 252 4.05 18.72 -12.77
CA ILE A 252 4.13 19.92 -11.94
C ILE A 252 5.36 19.81 -11.05
N THR A 253 6.23 20.80 -11.14
CA THR A 253 7.44 20.91 -10.31
C THR A 253 7.42 22.21 -9.54
N LYS A 254 7.93 22.20 -8.31
CA LYS A 254 8.10 23.36 -7.47
C LYS A 254 9.50 23.38 -6.90
N SER A 255 10.18 24.51 -7.05
CA SER A 255 11.51 24.74 -6.49
C SER A 255 11.52 26.00 -5.63
N VAL A 256 12.44 26.08 -4.70
CA VAL A 256 12.69 27.25 -3.84
C VAL A 256 14.20 27.41 -3.69
N THR A 257 14.67 28.62 -3.45
CA THR A 257 16.07 28.87 -3.05
C THR A 257 16.38 28.03 -1.81
N GLU A 258 17.42 27.19 -1.87
CA GLU A 258 17.69 26.18 -0.84
C GLU A 258 18.10 26.79 0.51
N GLU A 259 18.84 27.91 0.48
CA GLU A 259 19.35 28.59 1.68
C GLU A 259 19.30 30.12 1.45
N ILE A 260 18.80 30.85 2.42
CA ILE A 260 18.80 32.31 2.47
C ILE A 260 19.13 32.81 3.88
N TYR A 261 19.47 34.06 3.95
CA TYR A 261 19.61 34.74 5.22
C TYR A 261 18.31 35.51 5.61
N MET A 262 18.16 35.87 6.90
CA MET A 262 16.94 36.49 7.44
C MET A 262 16.54 37.82 6.76
N ASP A 263 17.45 38.54 6.15
CA ASP A 263 17.22 39.79 5.42
C ASP A 263 17.08 39.61 3.91
N GLU A 264 17.28 38.37 3.43
CA GLU A 264 17.14 38.03 2.02
C GLU A 264 15.73 37.55 1.70
N THR A 265 15.47 37.32 0.43
CA THR A 265 14.24 36.75 -0.08
C THR A 265 14.51 35.47 -0.84
N ALA A 266 13.66 34.46 -0.65
CA ALA A 266 13.71 33.24 -1.41
C ALA A 266 12.89 33.34 -2.70
N HIS A 267 13.45 32.87 -3.80
CA HIS A 267 12.73 32.75 -5.06
C HIS A 267 12.04 31.40 -5.15
N VAL A 268 10.75 31.37 -5.47
CA VAL A 268 9.96 30.16 -5.73
C VAL A 268 9.57 30.13 -7.19
N SER A 269 9.76 28.99 -7.83
CA SER A 269 9.33 28.74 -9.20
C SER A 269 8.47 27.48 -9.27
N ILE A 270 7.32 27.56 -9.93
CA ILE A 270 6.41 26.44 -10.21
C ILE A 270 6.32 26.31 -11.72
N SER A 271 6.68 25.14 -12.23
CA SER A 271 6.61 24.84 -13.66
C SER A 271 5.60 23.74 -13.90
N ILE A 272 4.69 23.92 -14.88
CA ILE A 272 3.61 22.99 -15.19
C ILE A 272 3.55 22.81 -16.71
N TRP A 273 3.47 21.55 -17.16
CA TRP A 273 3.27 21.21 -18.57
C TRP A 273 2.51 19.91 -18.71
N ASN A 274 1.85 19.73 -19.85
CA ASN A 274 1.07 18.54 -20.17
C ASN A 274 1.87 17.63 -21.10
N ASN A 275 2.30 16.47 -20.58
CA ASN A 275 2.97 15.42 -21.36
C ASN A 275 1.97 14.41 -21.92
N GLY A 276 0.69 14.49 -21.52
CA GLY A 276 -0.38 13.63 -21.99
C GLY A 276 -0.78 13.85 -23.46
N ILE A 277 -1.49 12.89 -24.03
CA ILE A 277 -1.91 12.94 -25.44
C ILE A 277 -3.15 13.78 -25.70
N TYR A 278 -3.90 14.15 -24.66
CA TYR A 278 -5.08 15.02 -24.77
C TYR A 278 -4.80 16.44 -24.31
N ALA A 279 -5.46 17.40 -24.95
CA ALA A 279 -5.47 18.77 -24.48
C ALA A 279 -6.32 18.88 -23.20
N LEU A 280 -5.84 19.65 -22.24
CA LEU A 280 -6.53 19.90 -20.98
C LEU A 280 -7.04 21.34 -20.92
N SER A 281 -8.32 21.50 -20.68
CA SER A 281 -8.94 22.80 -20.46
C SER A 281 -9.36 22.96 -19.01
N SER A 282 -9.32 24.19 -18.49
CA SER A 282 -9.80 24.51 -17.15
C SER A 282 -9.08 23.75 -16.02
N VAL A 283 -7.75 23.62 -16.15
CA VAL A 283 -6.91 23.08 -15.07
C VAL A 283 -6.79 24.13 -13.97
N SER A 284 -7.32 23.86 -12.78
CA SER A 284 -7.15 24.71 -11.60
C SER A 284 -5.82 24.39 -10.93
N VAL A 285 -4.98 25.39 -10.78
CA VAL A 285 -3.69 25.27 -10.09
C VAL A 285 -3.76 26.03 -8.77
N THR A 286 -3.60 25.32 -7.66
CA THR A 286 -3.61 25.87 -6.31
C THR A 286 -2.22 25.83 -5.71
N ASN A 287 -1.78 26.96 -5.17
CA ASN A 287 -0.46 27.12 -4.54
C ASN A 287 -0.61 27.59 -3.08
N PRO A 288 -0.75 26.68 -2.12
CA PRO A 288 -0.87 27.04 -0.72
C PRO A 288 0.43 27.63 -0.16
N THR A 289 0.26 28.53 0.81
CA THR A 289 1.35 29.24 1.50
C THR A 289 1.44 28.85 2.97
N THR A 290 2.52 29.23 3.63
CA THR A 290 2.73 29.00 5.06
C THR A 290 2.80 30.31 5.82
N SER A 291 2.41 30.31 7.11
CA SER A 291 2.48 31.50 7.98
C SER A 291 3.91 31.90 8.36
N ASP A 292 4.90 31.04 8.15
CA ASP A 292 6.29 31.28 8.53
C ASP A 292 7.10 31.98 7.43
N LEU A 293 6.50 32.10 6.22
CA LEU A 293 7.11 32.74 5.05
C LEU A 293 6.11 33.68 4.41
N GLU A 294 6.40 34.99 4.44
CA GLU A 294 5.52 35.99 3.85
C GLU A 294 5.74 36.13 2.35
N ILE A 295 4.67 36.07 1.57
CA ILE A 295 4.73 36.36 0.13
C ILE A 295 4.89 37.88 -0.03
N GLN A 296 5.93 38.29 -0.80
CA GLN A 296 6.21 39.68 -1.07
C GLN A 296 5.43 40.20 -2.28
N ASP A 297 5.10 39.33 -3.22
CA ASP A 297 4.41 39.68 -4.45
C ASP A 297 2.91 39.35 -4.33
N SER A 298 2.06 40.07 -5.03
CA SER A 298 0.65 39.73 -5.14
C SER A 298 0.51 38.58 -6.14
N VAL A 299 0.56 37.35 -5.65
CA VAL A 299 0.34 36.14 -6.45
C VAL A 299 -1.04 35.57 -6.14
N ASP A 300 -1.81 35.26 -7.19
CA ASP A 300 -3.05 34.53 -7.04
C ASP A 300 -2.73 33.08 -6.58
N ASN A 301 -3.26 32.69 -5.43
CA ASN A 301 -3.08 31.36 -4.89
C ASN A 301 -3.79 30.26 -5.72
N GLU A 302 -4.66 30.68 -6.63
CA GLU A 302 -5.39 29.82 -7.53
C GLU A 302 -5.45 30.46 -8.92
N VAL A 303 -5.13 29.67 -9.95
CA VAL A 303 -5.19 30.12 -11.35
C VAL A 303 -5.73 28.99 -12.22
N THR A 304 -6.55 29.36 -13.22
CA THR A 304 -7.05 28.40 -14.22
C THR A 304 -6.26 28.49 -15.50
N LEU A 305 -5.75 27.36 -15.95
CA LEU A 305 -4.90 27.21 -17.13
C LEU A 305 -5.50 26.26 -18.16
N SER A 306 -5.00 26.34 -19.39
CA SER A 306 -5.28 25.37 -20.45
C SER A 306 -3.98 24.91 -21.07
N PHE A 307 -3.91 23.65 -21.45
CA PHE A 307 -2.72 23.02 -22.02
C PHE A 307 -3.08 22.32 -23.34
N THR A 308 -2.19 22.37 -24.30
CA THR A 308 -2.26 21.53 -25.50
C THR A 308 -1.74 20.13 -25.19
N SER A 309 -2.04 19.15 -26.04
CA SER A 309 -1.45 17.82 -25.95
C SER A 309 0.08 17.88 -26.18
N LYS A 310 0.84 17.08 -25.43
CA LYS A 310 2.32 17.00 -25.54
C LYS A 310 2.97 18.38 -25.56
N GLU A 311 2.61 19.23 -24.60
CA GLU A 311 3.11 20.60 -24.53
C GLU A 311 4.60 20.58 -24.12
N THR A 312 5.45 21.16 -24.97
CA THR A 312 6.91 21.16 -24.75
C THR A 312 7.42 22.32 -23.90
N LYS A 313 6.55 23.30 -23.61
CA LYS A 313 6.91 24.48 -22.82
C LYS A 313 6.11 24.52 -21.54
N ALA A 314 6.82 24.51 -20.41
CA ALA A 314 6.20 24.72 -19.13
C ALA A 314 5.60 26.14 -19.01
N LYS A 315 4.43 26.23 -18.38
CA LYS A 315 3.91 27.49 -17.86
C LYS A 315 4.56 27.70 -16.49
N VAL A 316 5.19 28.86 -16.31
CA VAL A 316 5.99 29.13 -15.13
C VAL A 316 5.33 30.23 -14.29
N PHE A 317 5.25 29.99 -12.98
CA PHE A 317 4.82 30.96 -11.97
C PHE A 317 5.98 31.20 -11.02
N GLU A 318 6.26 32.44 -10.76
CA GLU A 318 7.37 32.83 -9.89
C GLU A 318 6.89 33.85 -8.86
N TYR A 319 7.39 33.73 -7.64
CA TYR A 319 7.16 34.67 -6.56
C TYR A 319 8.30 34.63 -5.57
N THR A 320 8.35 35.63 -4.71
CA THR A 320 9.36 35.74 -3.65
C THR A 320 8.75 35.59 -2.27
N LEU A 321 9.49 34.92 -1.41
CA LEU A 321 9.15 34.71 0.00
C LEU A 321 10.14 35.46 0.89
N LYS A 322 9.62 36.13 1.92
CA LYS A 322 10.42 36.73 2.98
C LYS A 322 10.27 35.91 4.27
N PRO A 323 11.40 35.53 4.90
CA PRO A 323 11.35 34.77 6.15
C PRO A 323 10.89 35.65 7.33
N THR A 324 10.17 35.05 8.27
CA THR A 324 9.79 35.69 9.53
C THR A 324 10.60 35.12 10.71
N LYS A 325 11.20 33.94 10.54
CA LYS A 325 12.01 33.22 11.55
C LYS A 325 13.09 32.41 10.88
N THR A 326 14.17 32.18 11.64
CA THR A 326 15.24 31.27 11.23
C THR A 326 14.83 29.80 11.40
N GLY A 327 15.48 28.90 10.65
CA GLY A 327 15.26 27.47 10.74
C GLY A 327 14.99 26.82 9.39
N LYS A 328 14.65 25.53 9.42
CA LYS A 328 14.31 24.76 8.22
C LYS A 328 12.80 24.68 8.05
N TYR A 329 12.33 25.09 6.89
CA TYR A 329 10.90 25.11 6.56
C TYR A 329 10.63 24.30 5.29
N SER A 330 9.47 23.65 5.24
CA SER A 330 8.96 23.03 4.03
C SER A 330 7.93 23.95 3.37
N VAL A 331 8.15 24.25 2.10
CA VAL A 331 7.17 25.01 1.31
C VAL A 331 6.09 24.02 0.83
N PRO A 332 4.79 24.28 1.07
CA PRO A 332 3.73 23.37 0.67
C PRO A 332 3.77 23.07 -0.83
N ALA A 333 3.33 21.86 -1.20
CA ALA A 333 3.22 21.48 -2.60
C ALA A 333 2.18 22.34 -3.33
N ALA A 334 2.39 22.58 -4.60
CA ALA A 334 1.37 23.09 -5.49
C ALA A 334 0.56 21.90 -6.04
N THR A 335 -0.74 22.09 -6.27
CA THR A 335 -1.62 21.07 -6.85
C THR A 335 -2.27 21.59 -8.12
N ALA A 336 -2.46 20.70 -9.09
CA ALA A 336 -3.17 21.00 -10.32
C ALA A 336 -4.31 19.99 -10.48
N THR A 337 -5.54 20.47 -10.63
CA THR A 337 -6.74 19.64 -10.76
C THR A 337 -7.49 19.96 -12.04
N PHE A 338 -8.07 18.94 -12.65
CA PHE A 338 -9.00 19.10 -13.77
C PHE A 338 -10.05 18.00 -13.76
N THR A 339 -11.17 18.24 -14.41
CA THR A 339 -12.23 17.25 -14.62
C THR A 339 -12.11 16.68 -16.02
N ALA A 340 -11.95 15.37 -16.15
CA ALA A 340 -11.90 14.68 -17.44
C ALA A 340 -13.30 14.50 -18.06
N PRO A 341 -13.38 14.12 -19.34
CA PRO A 341 -14.67 13.90 -20.02
C PRO A 341 -15.53 12.79 -19.41
N ASP A 342 -14.95 11.87 -18.66
CA ASP A 342 -15.65 10.85 -17.87
C ASP A 342 -16.37 11.40 -16.63
N GLY A 343 -16.09 12.68 -16.28
CA GLY A 343 -16.64 13.37 -15.12
C GLY A 343 -15.85 13.17 -13.83
N LYS A 344 -14.74 12.43 -13.85
CA LYS A 344 -13.82 12.29 -12.71
C LYS A 344 -12.88 13.47 -12.61
N GLU A 345 -12.48 13.80 -11.38
CA GLU A 345 -11.46 14.82 -11.08
C GLU A 345 -10.11 14.16 -10.86
N TYR A 346 -9.10 14.68 -11.55
CA TYR A 346 -7.71 14.22 -11.46
C TYR A 346 -6.85 15.30 -10.84
N THR A 347 -5.99 14.90 -9.89
CA THR A 347 -5.12 15.81 -9.14
C THR A 347 -3.68 15.40 -9.24
N PHE A 348 -2.81 16.33 -9.62
CA PHE A 348 -1.35 16.20 -9.68
C PHE A 348 -0.72 17.14 -8.66
N THR A 349 0.34 16.68 -8.02
CA THR A 349 0.95 17.41 -6.91
C THR A 349 2.46 17.51 -7.11
N SER A 350 3.01 18.71 -6.88
CA SER A 350 4.45 18.93 -6.93
C SER A 350 5.17 18.39 -5.71
N GLU A 351 6.49 18.33 -5.77
CA GLU A 351 7.34 18.16 -4.60
C GLU A 351 7.09 19.28 -3.56
N LYS A 352 7.47 18.99 -2.30
CA LYS A 352 7.49 19.96 -1.19
C LYS A 352 8.93 20.38 -0.93
N PRO A 353 9.43 21.40 -1.62
CA PRO A 353 10.82 21.82 -1.42
C PRO A 353 11.03 22.37 -0.02
N THR A 354 12.27 22.29 0.45
CA THR A 354 12.65 22.82 1.75
C THR A 354 13.61 23.99 1.59
N ILE A 355 13.49 24.94 2.50
CA ILE A 355 14.37 26.10 2.58
C ILE A 355 15.02 26.16 3.96
N GLN A 356 16.30 26.44 4.01
CA GLN A 356 17.06 26.74 5.23
C GLN A 356 17.17 28.26 5.36
N ILE A 357 16.77 28.81 6.51
CA ILE A 357 16.85 30.23 6.81
C ILE A 357 17.86 30.44 7.92
N GLU A 358 18.94 31.09 7.60
CA GLU A 358 20.05 31.35 8.48
C GLU A 358 19.92 32.72 9.15
N GLY A 359 20.46 32.82 10.36
CA GLY A 359 20.51 34.08 11.10
C GLY A 359 20.34 33.89 12.60
N PRO A 360 20.57 34.95 13.40
CA PRO A 360 20.23 34.96 14.81
C PRO A 360 18.72 35.18 15.02
N ASP A 361 18.13 34.55 16.04
CA ASP A 361 16.78 34.84 16.50
C ASP A 361 16.81 35.02 18.03
N ILE A 362 16.91 36.27 18.42
CA ILE A 362 17.04 36.69 19.81
C ILE A 362 15.67 36.84 20.44
N VAL A 363 15.44 36.13 21.54
CA VAL A 363 14.23 36.23 22.36
C VAL A 363 14.61 36.74 23.74
N LEU A 364 13.98 37.84 24.16
CA LEU A 364 14.13 38.44 25.48
C LEU A 364 12.89 38.19 26.32
N THR A 365 13.08 37.75 27.58
CA THR A 365 12.01 37.64 28.56
C THR A 365 12.44 38.27 29.89
N LYS A 366 11.48 38.93 30.56
CA LYS A 366 11.69 39.58 31.86
C LYS A 366 10.74 39.05 32.87
N ALA A 367 11.25 38.67 34.03
CA ALA A 367 10.45 38.14 35.14
C ALA A 367 10.80 38.84 36.46
N VAL A 368 9.85 38.89 37.37
CA VAL A 368 10.00 39.49 38.69
C VAL A 368 9.73 38.43 39.75
N ASN A 369 10.46 38.50 40.83
CA ASN A 369 10.26 37.61 41.97
C ASN A 369 10.60 38.32 43.32
N PRO A 370 9.66 38.41 44.29
CA PRO A 370 8.23 38.06 44.17
C PRO A 370 7.47 39.05 43.28
N SER A 371 6.29 38.65 42.77
CA SER A 371 5.43 39.53 41.94
C SER A 371 4.40 40.30 42.79
N SER A 372 4.28 40.00 44.09
CA SER A 372 3.44 40.72 45.06
C SER A 372 4.27 40.96 46.31
N VAL A 373 4.34 42.22 46.75
CA VAL A 373 5.23 42.68 47.83
C VAL A 373 4.58 43.75 48.67
N ASN A 374 5.10 44.01 49.87
CA ASN A 374 4.75 45.21 50.66
C ASN A 374 5.62 46.41 50.26
N PRO A 375 5.18 47.65 50.57
CA PRO A 375 6.01 48.84 50.38
C PRO A 375 7.33 48.71 51.15
N GLY A 376 8.44 48.93 50.44
CA GLY A 376 9.79 48.79 50.98
C GLY A 376 10.46 47.45 50.85
N ASP A 377 9.74 46.44 50.29
CA ASP A 377 10.33 45.12 50.01
C ASP A 377 11.21 45.15 48.76
N ASP A 378 12.13 44.21 48.72
CA ASP A 378 13.03 44.00 47.63
C ASP A 378 12.44 43.02 46.60
N VAL A 379 12.57 43.35 45.29
CA VAL A 379 12.14 42.49 44.18
C VAL A 379 13.32 42.20 43.28
N THR A 380 13.54 40.94 43.01
CA THR A 380 14.53 40.52 42.03
C THR A 380 13.90 40.50 40.65
N VAL A 381 14.51 41.23 39.73
CA VAL A 381 14.18 41.23 38.29
C VAL A 381 15.21 40.38 37.56
N LYS A 382 14.72 39.39 36.83
CA LYS A 382 15.57 38.53 36.00
C LYS A 382 15.25 38.75 34.53
N VAL A 383 16.25 39.06 33.75
CA VAL A 383 16.19 39.11 32.28
C VAL A 383 16.85 37.86 31.71
N THR A 384 16.15 37.21 30.82
CA THR A 384 16.65 36.02 30.12
C THR A 384 16.72 36.33 28.63
N LEU A 385 17.87 36.06 28.04
CA LEU A 385 18.16 36.17 26.62
C LEU A 385 18.42 34.77 26.07
N LYS A 386 17.70 34.42 25.03
CA LYS A 386 17.93 33.16 24.31
C LYS A 386 18.13 33.44 22.84
N ASN A 387 19.22 32.95 22.28
CA ASN A 387 19.39 32.91 20.85
C ASN A 387 18.90 31.54 20.34
N GLN A 388 17.72 31.51 19.77
CA GLN A 388 17.11 30.31 19.20
C GLN A 388 17.31 30.18 17.70
N GLY A 389 18.07 31.11 17.11
CA GLY A 389 18.46 31.09 15.70
C GLY A 389 19.53 30.05 15.37
N THR A 390 20.05 30.14 14.16
CA THR A 390 21.07 29.24 13.60
C THR A 390 22.47 29.84 13.63
N ARG A 391 22.60 31.16 13.90
CA ARG A 391 23.85 31.93 13.92
C ARG A 391 24.04 32.65 15.22
N ASP A 392 25.29 32.91 15.57
CA ASP A 392 25.69 33.68 16.73
C ASP A 392 25.51 35.18 16.45
N ALA A 393 25.26 35.98 17.48
CA ALA A 393 25.19 37.43 17.37
C ALA A 393 25.75 38.13 18.60
N SER A 394 26.42 39.26 18.41
CA SER A 394 26.72 40.21 19.47
C SER A 394 25.44 40.89 19.90
N VAL A 395 25.10 40.82 21.18
CA VAL A 395 23.85 41.39 21.73
C VAL A 395 24.19 42.40 22.81
N HIS A 396 23.60 43.58 22.70
CA HIS A 396 23.65 44.61 23.74
C HIS A 396 22.24 44.84 24.26
N THR A 397 22.00 44.60 25.56
CA THR A 397 20.72 44.91 26.21
C THR A 397 20.86 46.11 27.17
N ALA A 398 19.79 46.86 27.33
CA ALA A 398 19.74 47.95 28.29
C ALA A 398 18.42 47.93 29.10
N GLU A 399 18.55 48.14 30.40
CA GLU A 399 17.44 48.28 31.34
C GLU A 399 17.14 49.74 31.63
N THR A 400 15.86 50.04 31.70
CA THR A 400 15.38 51.33 32.20
C THR A 400 14.75 51.11 33.56
N ILE A 401 15.30 51.75 34.59
CA ILE A 401 14.72 51.74 35.93
C ILE A 401 13.71 52.86 36.03
N PRO A 402 12.43 52.62 36.43
CA PRO A 402 11.42 53.65 36.67
C PRO A 402 11.85 54.64 37.79
N GLU A 403 11.41 55.89 37.69
CA GLU A 403 11.78 56.93 38.67
C GLU A 403 11.27 56.61 40.10
N ASP A 404 10.16 55.85 40.20
CA ASP A 404 9.51 55.50 41.47
C ASP A 404 10.14 54.28 42.15
N VAL A 405 11.25 53.76 41.60
CA VAL A 405 11.91 52.54 42.06
C VAL A 405 13.37 52.81 42.40
N VAL A 406 13.83 52.28 43.51
CA VAL A 406 15.22 52.37 43.93
C VAL A 406 16.01 51.17 43.47
N PHE A 407 17.01 51.37 42.61
CA PHE A 407 17.97 50.32 42.27
C PHE A 407 18.90 50.00 43.46
N LEU A 408 19.04 48.71 43.79
CA LEU A 408 19.85 48.27 44.92
C LEU A 408 21.17 47.62 44.48
N SER A 409 21.11 46.67 43.57
CA SER A 409 22.28 45.91 43.15
C SER A 409 22.01 45.11 41.88
N GLY A 410 23.07 44.58 41.25
CA GLY A 410 22.98 43.66 40.11
C GLY A 410 23.40 44.29 38.80
N ASP A 411 23.18 43.55 37.72
CA ASP A 411 23.59 43.94 36.37
C ASP A 411 22.36 44.50 35.60
N LEU A 412 22.56 45.62 34.90
CA LEU A 412 21.51 46.29 34.14
C LEU A 412 21.70 46.15 32.63
N SER A 413 22.64 45.37 32.18
CA SER A 413 22.91 45.11 30.77
C SER A 413 23.58 43.76 30.57
N PHE A 414 23.40 43.25 29.39
CA PHE A 414 24.19 42.15 28.82
C PHE A 414 24.91 42.70 27.59
N ASP A 415 26.21 42.47 27.46
CA ASP A 415 27.02 42.94 26.34
C ASP A 415 28.07 41.89 25.98
N ASP A 416 27.64 40.86 25.23
CA ASP A 416 28.49 39.75 24.84
C ASP A 416 27.85 39.02 23.62
N VAL A 417 28.57 38.00 23.13
CA VAL A 417 28.12 37.12 22.06
C VAL A 417 27.07 36.10 22.57
N ALA A 418 25.87 36.20 22.06
CA ALA A 418 24.82 35.20 22.24
C ALA A 418 25.01 34.05 21.24
N VAL A 419 25.65 32.99 21.68
CA VAL A 419 25.83 31.77 20.84
C VAL A 419 24.49 31.13 20.53
N HIS A 420 24.31 30.67 19.30
CA HIS A 420 23.08 30.02 18.86
C HIS A 420 22.73 28.79 19.74
N GLY A 421 21.47 28.60 20.01
CA GLY A 421 20.94 27.54 20.86
C GLY A 421 21.19 27.76 22.36
N LYS A 422 21.90 28.82 22.79
CA LYS A 422 22.22 29.08 24.21
C LYS A 422 21.29 30.09 24.84
N THR A 423 21.24 30.02 26.17
CA THR A 423 20.46 30.94 27.02
C THR A 423 21.39 31.62 28.01
N TYR A 424 21.23 32.92 28.16
CA TYR A 424 21.97 33.78 29.08
C TYR A 424 20.96 34.48 30.00
N SER A 425 21.39 34.90 31.18
CA SER A 425 20.53 35.67 32.07
C SER A 425 21.34 36.56 32.96
N TYR A 426 20.83 37.72 33.28
CA TYR A 426 21.32 38.60 34.29
C TYR A 426 20.13 39.05 35.20
N SER A 427 20.44 39.58 36.36
CA SER A 427 19.45 39.96 37.32
C SER A 427 19.89 41.18 38.14
N TYR A 428 18.90 41.92 38.52
CA TYR A 428 19.07 43.05 39.41
C TYR A 428 17.97 43.12 40.50
N VAL A 429 18.26 43.83 41.58
CA VAL A 429 17.32 43.97 42.70
C VAL A 429 16.87 45.42 42.81
N ILE A 430 15.58 45.58 42.94
CA ILE A 430 14.94 46.89 43.09
C ILE A 430 14.11 46.89 44.36
N LYS A 431 13.95 48.07 44.97
CA LYS A 431 13.06 48.34 46.10
C LYS A 431 11.86 49.13 45.60
N VAL A 432 10.66 48.67 45.91
CA VAL A 432 9.40 49.28 45.50
C VAL A 432 8.68 49.84 46.71
N ASN A 433 8.31 51.13 46.63
CA ASN A 433 7.73 51.86 47.77
C ASN A 433 6.28 52.29 47.54
N GLU A 434 5.86 52.52 46.30
CA GLU A 434 4.51 53.00 45.97
C GLU A 434 3.48 51.87 45.93
N ILE A 435 2.35 52.03 46.60
CA ILE A 435 1.24 51.08 46.62
C ILE A 435 0.54 51.07 45.24
N GLY A 436 0.19 49.88 44.77
CA GLY A 436 -0.52 49.69 43.50
C GLY A 436 0.21 48.79 42.54
N GLU A 437 -0.14 48.85 41.26
CA GLU A 437 0.49 48.04 40.20
C GLU A 437 1.63 48.83 39.52
N LEU A 438 2.83 48.31 39.67
CA LEU A 438 4.03 48.84 38.97
C LEU A 438 4.33 47.96 37.74
N LYS A 439 4.17 48.50 36.55
CA LYS A 439 4.55 47.87 35.31
C LYS A 439 5.98 48.27 34.94
N LEU A 440 6.89 47.28 34.94
CA LEU A 440 8.27 47.54 34.53
C LEU A 440 8.39 47.76 33.04
N PRO A 441 9.21 48.70 32.59
CA PRO A 441 9.52 48.87 31.14
C PRO A 441 10.09 47.60 30.54
N ALA A 442 9.87 47.39 29.26
CA ALA A 442 10.51 46.31 28.51
C ALA A 442 12.03 46.49 28.46
N THR A 443 12.78 45.43 28.50
CA THR A 443 14.19 45.39 28.15
C THR A 443 14.30 45.50 26.65
N THR A 444 15.15 46.41 26.16
CA THR A 444 15.52 46.48 24.75
C THR A 444 16.86 45.77 24.51
N GLY A 445 16.98 45.06 23.41
CA GLY A 445 18.21 44.39 23.02
C GLY A 445 18.48 44.56 21.53
N ALA A 446 19.55 45.25 21.20
CA ALA A 446 20.04 45.35 19.85
C ALA A 446 21.06 44.25 19.59
N PHE A 447 21.07 43.69 18.39
CA PHE A 447 22.01 42.67 18.01
C PHE A 447 22.59 42.92 16.60
N ILE A 448 23.76 42.38 16.38
CA ILE A 448 24.46 42.32 15.10
C ILE A 448 25.21 40.97 15.00
N ASP A 449 25.14 40.30 13.86
CA ASP A 449 25.90 39.10 13.61
C ASP A 449 27.13 39.34 12.70
N PHE A 450 27.78 38.24 12.28
CA PHE A 450 28.99 38.33 11.45
C PHE A 450 28.69 38.65 9.98
N GLU A 451 27.43 38.54 9.54
CA GLU A 451 26.99 38.91 8.18
C GLU A 451 26.41 40.34 8.14
N ASP A 452 26.66 41.14 9.19
CA ASP A 452 26.16 42.51 9.36
C ASP A 452 24.62 42.62 9.47
N TYR A 453 23.91 41.50 9.67
CA TYR A 453 22.48 41.51 9.94
C TYR A 453 22.21 42.08 11.33
N LYS A 454 21.35 43.11 11.37
CA LYS A 454 21.03 43.86 12.60
C LYS A 454 19.56 43.77 12.91
N GLY A 455 19.27 43.73 14.20
CA GLY A 455 17.89 43.78 14.65
C GLY A 455 17.78 44.29 16.09
N GLU A 456 16.54 44.55 16.47
CA GLU A 456 16.18 44.93 17.82
C GLU A 456 15.05 44.02 18.33
N LYS A 457 15.14 43.60 19.57
CA LYS A 457 14.10 42.80 20.27
C LYS A 457 13.76 43.47 21.59
N ILE A 458 12.51 43.28 21.99
CA ILE A 458 11.99 43.80 23.27
C ILE A 458 11.41 42.64 24.09
N SER A 459 11.58 42.70 25.41
CA SER A 459 10.97 41.74 26.33
C SER A 459 9.50 42.06 26.59
N ASN A 460 8.83 41.14 27.31
CA ASN A 460 7.58 41.44 28.01
C ASN A 460 7.80 42.47 29.13
N MET A 461 6.71 43.08 29.61
CA MET A 461 6.66 44.06 30.67
C MET A 461 5.99 43.44 31.87
N PRO A 462 6.69 42.86 32.86
CA PRO A 462 6.10 42.26 34.02
C PRO A 462 5.53 43.34 34.96
N VAL A 463 4.51 42.92 35.71
CA VAL A 463 3.82 43.77 36.71
C VAL A 463 4.17 43.28 38.12
N ILE A 464 4.49 44.24 38.99
CA ILE A 464 4.65 44.02 40.43
C ILE A 464 3.46 44.64 41.14
N THR A 465 2.77 43.84 41.96
CA THR A 465 1.65 44.34 42.81
C THR A 465 2.19 44.69 44.17
N VAL A 466 2.14 45.94 44.54
CA VAL A 466 2.53 46.43 45.88
C VAL A 466 1.26 46.56 46.74
N LEU A 467 1.21 45.73 47.75
CA LEU A 467 0.06 45.58 48.62
C LEU A 467 -0.15 46.83 49.50
N ASP A 468 -1.40 47.25 49.70
CA ASP A 468 -1.73 48.22 50.72
C ASP A 468 -1.62 47.50 52.09
N PRO A 469 -0.76 47.94 53.02
CA PRO A 469 -0.71 47.37 54.34
C PRO A 469 -2.07 47.58 55.02
N SER A 470 -2.90 46.57 54.99
CA SER A 470 -4.21 46.62 55.69
C SER A 470 -3.99 47.04 57.13
N PRO A 471 -4.74 48.04 57.63
CA PRO A 471 -4.65 48.36 59.06
C PRO A 471 -4.92 47.12 59.92
N GLU A 472 -4.00 46.85 60.82
CA GLU A 472 -4.15 45.79 61.85
C GLU A 472 -5.53 45.90 62.50
N PRO A 473 -6.35 44.85 62.63
CA PRO A 473 -7.66 44.91 63.18
C PRO A 473 -7.52 45.37 64.65
N GLU A 474 -8.05 46.53 64.98
CA GLU A 474 -8.15 47.00 66.36
C GLU A 474 -8.82 45.92 67.24
N GLU A 475 -8.11 45.44 68.23
CA GLU A 475 -8.61 44.53 69.29
C GLU A 475 -9.85 45.13 69.91
N SER A 476 -11.04 44.73 69.50
CA SER A 476 -12.29 45.03 70.23
C SER A 476 -12.34 44.17 71.46
N THR A 477 -12.07 44.83 72.61
CA THR A 477 -12.32 44.29 73.98
C THR A 477 -13.75 43.83 74.09
N SER A 478 -13.90 42.52 74.27
CA SER A 478 -15.14 41.83 74.58
C SER A 478 -15.69 42.18 75.93
N ALA A 479 -16.93 42.57 75.97
CA ALA A 479 -17.75 42.44 77.23
C ALA A 479 -18.74 41.30 77.04
N SER A 480 -18.60 40.35 77.94
CA SER A 480 -19.45 39.17 78.16
C SER A 480 -20.85 39.50 78.55
N SER A 481 -21.85 38.79 78.06
CA SER A 481 -22.94 38.23 78.89
C SER A 481 -23.71 37.17 78.08
N SER A 482 -23.62 35.95 78.48
CA SER A 482 -24.61 34.94 78.93
C SER A 482 -26.06 35.16 78.44
N ASP A 483 -26.67 34.22 77.82
CA ASP A 483 -27.47 33.14 78.30
C ASP A 483 -28.37 32.53 77.22
N ALA A 484 -28.34 31.23 77.26
CA ALA A 484 -29.47 30.30 77.24
C ALA A 484 -30.34 30.10 75.97
N ASN A 485 -30.15 28.96 75.43
CA ASN A 485 -31.15 27.85 75.36
C ASN A 485 -32.28 27.92 74.33
N THR A 486 -32.39 26.85 73.66
CA THR A 486 -33.57 26.02 73.40
C THR A 486 -33.99 25.84 71.97
N ASP A 487 -33.71 24.64 71.54
CA ASP A 487 -34.58 23.61 70.97
C ASP A 487 -35.34 23.79 69.66
N GLN A 488 -35.13 22.70 68.92
CA GLN A 488 -36.13 21.94 68.16
C GLN A 488 -36.57 22.50 66.79
N GLN A 489 -36.40 21.80 65.82
CA GLN A 489 -36.91 20.54 65.29
C GLN A 489 -37.59 20.76 63.95
N VAL A 490 -37.13 19.95 62.99
CA VAL A 490 -37.94 19.17 62.05
C VAL A 490 -38.74 19.91 60.97
N SER A 491 -38.44 19.64 59.71
CA SER A 491 -39.24 18.78 58.84
C SER A 491 -39.14 19.13 57.39
N THR A 492 -38.64 18.17 56.67
CA THR A 492 -39.14 17.58 55.41
C THR A 492 -39.57 18.47 54.24
N GLY A 493 -39.11 18.07 53.15
CA GLY A 493 -39.86 18.23 51.91
C GLY A 493 -39.02 18.15 50.63
N ASP A 494 -38.83 16.97 50.17
CA ASP A 494 -38.66 16.44 48.83
C ASP A 494 -38.87 17.40 47.65
N LYS A 495 -37.97 17.33 46.66
CA LYS A 495 -38.09 16.63 45.37
C LYS A 495 -36.98 17.05 44.41
N GLU A 496 -36.16 16.10 44.13
CA GLU A 496 -36.01 15.43 42.84
C GLU A 496 -35.84 16.31 41.58
N SER A 497 -34.66 16.28 40.97
CA SER A 497 -34.51 15.83 39.61
C SER A 497 -33.04 15.75 39.20
N THR A 498 -32.61 14.55 39.11
CA THR A 498 -31.65 13.90 38.18
C THR A 498 -31.11 14.76 37.06
N TYR A 499 -29.80 14.74 36.84
CA TYR A 499 -29.17 14.01 35.75
C TYR A 499 -27.67 13.79 36.00
N THR A 500 -27.34 12.55 35.91
CA THR A 500 -26.01 11.92 35.89
C THR A 500 -25.15 12.37 34.75
N SER A 501 -23.85 12.41 34.93
CA SER A 501 -22.91 11.62 34.16
C SER A 501 -21.52 11.62 34.80
N ASP A 502 -21.18 10.44 35.25
CA ASP A 502 -19.83 9.98 35.51
C ASP A 502 -18.97 10.11 34.26
N ILE A 503 -17.73 10.46 34.43
CA ILE A 503 -16.63 9.79 33.74
C ILE A 503 -15.37 9.89 34.58
N ALA A 504 -14.97 8.75 35.08
CA ALA A 504 -13.68 8.50 35.69
C ALA A 504 -12.60 8.51 34.59
N GLY A 505 -11.50 9.18 34.88
CA GLY A 505 -10.30 9.09 34.09
C GLY A 505 -9.53 7.83 34.42
N ASP A 506 -8.95 7.25 33.39
CA ASP A 506 -7.85 6.33 33.57
C ASP A 506 -6.71 6.71 32.64
N ARG A 507 -5.54 6.86 33.25
CA ARG A 507 -4.25 7.10 32.60
C ARG A 507 -3.78 5.80 31.97
N VAL A 508 -3.35 5.86 30.70
CA VAL A 508 -2.38 4.90 30.16
C VAL A 508 -1.31 5.67 29.40
N GLU A 509 -0.09 5.53 29.83
CA GLU A 509 1.12 5.99 29.13
C GLU A 509 1.41 5.11 27.90
N PRO A 510 2.04 5.65 26.85
CA PRO A 510 2.38 4.89 25.65
C PRO A 510 3.69 4.15 25.79
N GLY A 511 3.64 2.84 25.56
CA GLY A 511 4.80 2.02 25.32
C GLY A 511 5.34 2.27 23.91
N PHE A 512 6.59 2.67 23.86
CA PHE A 512 7.49 2.61 22.69
C PHE A 512 7.85 1.16 22.38
N GLU A 513 7.99 0.88 21.11
CA GLU A 513 8.82 -0.14 20.45
C GLU A 513 8.11 -1.08 19.49
N ALA A 514 8.78 -1.23 18.34
CA ALA A 514 8.65 -2.26 17.31
C ALA A 514 7.80 -1.96 16.08
N SER A 515 8.38 -1.17 15.15
CA SER A 515 8.13 -1.33 13.70
C SER A 515 9.24 -0.66 12.87
N PHE A 516 10.47 -1.15 12.99
CA PHE A 516 11.53 -0.90 12.00
C PHE A 516 12.37 -2.18 11.85
N MET A 517 11.89 -3.12 11.06
CA MET A 517 12.71 -4.18 10.47
C MET A 517 11.88 -5.07 9.55
N ILE A 518 11.52 -4.63 8.37
CA ILE A 518 11.26 -5.48 7.19
C ILE A 518 11.32 -4.55 5.96
N LEU A 519 12.50 -4.24 5.49
CA LEU A 519 12.75 -3.67 4.15
C LEU A 519 14.23 -3.71 3.78
N ALA A 520 14.85 -4.87 3.97
CA ALA A 520 16.23 -5.07 3.52
C ALA A 520 16.54 -6.55 3.17
N LEU A 521 15.65 -7.24 2.45
CA LEU A 521 15.89 -8.64 2.04
C LEU A 521 15.36 -9.01 0.64
N PHE A 522 15.05 -8.04 -0.22
CA PHE A 522 14.69 -8.32 -1.62
C PHE A 522 15.63 -7.70 -2.67
N GLY A 523 16.83 -7.32 -2.28
CA GLY A 523 17.81 -6.68 -3.18
C GLY A 523 19.00 -7.55 -3.65
N VAL A 524 19.07 -8.84 -3.38
CA VAL A 524 20.28 -9.65 -3.65
C VAL A 524 20.03 -10.92 -4.49
N TYR A 525 18.90 -11.12 -5.11
CA TYR A 525 18.66 -12.38 -5.86
C TYR A 525 18.62 -12.24 -7.40
N PHE A 526 18.91 -11.09 -7.98
CA PHE A 526 18.86 -10.89 -9.43
C PHE A 526 20.18 -10.56 -10.14
N VAL A 527 21.35 -10.82 -9.56
CA VAL A 527 22.66 -10.57 -10.22
C VAL A 527 23.52 -11.84 -10.40
N SER A 528 22.99 -13.04 -10.31
CA SER A 528 23.82 -14.27 -10.45
C SER A 528 23.33 -15.27 -11.50
N ARG A 529 22.72 -14.83 -12.59
CA ARG A 529 22.44 -15.77 -13.72
C ARG A 529 22.65 -15.12 -15.09
N ARG A 530 23.84 -14.54 -15.30
CA ARG A 530 24.30 -14.18 -16.63
C ARG A 530 25.82 -14.26 -16.75
N LYS A 531 26.35 -15.49 -16.61
CA LYS A 531 27.67 -15.88 -17.11
C LYS A 531 27.72 -17.40 -17.08
N ASP A 532 27.35 -18.00 -18.19
CA ASP A 532 27.92 -19.23 -18.73
C ASP A 532 27.05 -19.70 -19.89
N ARG A 533 27.35 -19.17 -21.08
CA ARG A 533 27.23 -19.83 -22.37
C ARG A 533 27.89 -18.94 -23.40
N SER A 534 29.15 -19.21 -23.63
CA SER A 534 29.87 -19.02 -24.92
C SER A 534 30.49 -20.32 -25.31
#